data_9bb51ddf225b52104c463d99dcd8345b
#
_entry.id   9bb51ddf225b52104c463d99dcd8345b
#
_cell.length_a   1.000
_cell.length_b   1.000
_cell.length_c   1.000
_cell.angle_alpha   90.00
_cell.angle_beta   90.00
_cell.angle_gamma   90.00
#
_symmetry.space_group_name_H-M   'P 1'
#
loop_
_entity.id
_entity.type
_entity.pdbx_description
1 polymer ?
#
loop_
_entity_poly.entity_id
_entity_poly.type
_entity_poly.pdbx_seq_one_letter_code
_entity_poly.pdbx_strand_id
1 'polypeptide(L)'
;MNTLKHTAAPSLSPPDPASVRRRSLVAGCGAHAVHDGLTDVIYVLLPIWQAQFGLSYAQVGLLRGAYAGMMAGFQLLASRAAARWGRERLLVGGTALAGLAYLLAGQAGGLAVLLVALLLGGLGASTQHPLASSLITDTHEAGGGVKQALSQYNFSGDIGKTLIPGLIGLLLAVISWRASVTLLGVLGLLAAGLLWWLIPARTEG
;
A
#
# COMPACT_ATOMS: atom_id res chain seq x y z
N MET A 1 -12.55 50.56 -34.12
CA MET A 1 -13.17 49.85 -32.98
C MET A 1 -12.89 48.35 -33.12
N ASN A 2 -11.86 47.89 -32.44
CA ASN A 2 -11.34 46.51 -32.59
C ASN A 2 -11.85 45.68 -31.38
N THR A 3 -12.91 44.91 -31.58
CA THR A 3 -13.45 44.00 -30.54
C THR A 3 -12.56 42.79 -30.43
N LEU A 4 -11.70 42.79 -29.44
CA LEU A 4 -10.93 41.62 -29.00
C LEU A 4 -11.94 40.53 -28.50
N LYS A 5 -12.11 39.48 -29.32
CA LYS A 5 -12.79 38.27 -28.93
C LYS A 5 -11.95 37.61 -27.84
N HIS A 6 -12.39 37.72 -26.58
CA HIS A 6 -11.89 36.86 -25.50
C HIS A 6 -12.29 35.42 -25.82
N THR A 7 -11.35 34.62 -26.31
CA THR A 7 -11.46 33.18 -26.35
C THR A 7 -11.39 32.69 -24.88
N ALA A 8 -12.54 32.33 -24.32
CA ALA A 8 -12.61 31.66 -23.03
C ALA A 8 -11.84 30.36 -23.11
N ALA A 9 -10.89 30.15 -22.19
CA ALA A 9 -10.22 28.87 -22.04
C ALA A 9 -11.24 27.73 -21.86
N PRO A 10 -11.04 26.54 -22.44
CA PRO A 10 -11.97 25.44 -22.28
C PRO A 10 -12.09 25.10 -20.79
N SER A 11 -13.29 25.30 -20.24
CA SER A 11 -13.63 24.87 -18.89
C SER A 11 -13.58 23.35 -18.89
N LEU A 12 -12.57 22.76 -18.20
CA LEU A 12 -12.52 21.33 -17.97
C LEU A 12 -13.77 20.98 -17.14
N SER A 13 -14.70 20.27 -17.74
CA SER A 13 -15.87 19.74 -17.03
C SER A 13 -15.39 18.88 -15.85
N PRO A 14 -16.03 19.01 -14.68
CA PRO A 14 -15.66 18.16 -13.53
C PRO A 14 -15.79 16.68 -13.93
N PRO A 15 -14.89 15.81 -13.40
CA PRO A 15 -14.90 14.41 -13.76
C PRO A 15 -16.23 13.76 -13.37
N ASP A 16 -16.74 12.86 -14.21
CA ASP A 16 -17.96 12.11 -13.96
C ASP A 16 -17.88 11.36 -12.61
N PRO A 17 -18.85 11.58 -11.69
CA PRO A 17 -18.87 10.94 -10.38
C PRO A 17 -18.80 9.41 -10.43
N ALA A 18 -19.37 8.77 -11.46
CA ALA A 18 -19.31 7.32 -11.63
C ALA A 18 -17.88 6.84 -11.95
N SER A 19 -17.17 7.60 -12.77
CA SER A 19 -15.77 7.31 -13.09
C SER A 19 -14.86 7.48 -11.88
N VAL A 20 -15.08 8.49 -11.06
CA VAL A 20 -14.34 8.73 -9.81
C VAL A 20 -14.56 7.57 -8.84
N ARG A 21 -15.80 7.16 -8.61
CA ARG A 21 -16.13 6.00 -7.74
C ARG A 21 -15.42 4.73 -8.19
N ARG A 22 -15.52 4.41 -9.50
CA ARG A 22 -14.90 3.21 -10.06
C ARG A 22 -13.36 3.24 -9.89
N ARG A 23 -12.73 4.36 -10.21
CA ARG A 23 -11.27 4.52 -10.07
C ARG A 23 -10.81 4.41 -8.62
N SER A 24 -11.52 5.05 -7.67
CA SER A 24 -11.21 4.96 -6.25
C SER A 24 -11.38 3.54 -5.72
N LEU A 25 -12.42 2.80 -6.15
CA LEU A 25 -12.63 1.41 -5.75
C LEU A 25 -11.53 0.50 -6.29
N VAL A 26 -11.19 0.60 -7.57
CA VAL A 26 -10.12 -0.21 -8.19
C VAL A 26 -8.77 0.09 -7.54
N ALA A 27 -8.47 1.37 -7.32
CA ALA A 27 -7.25 1.79 -6.64
C ALA A 27 -7.19 1.24 -5.21
N GLY A 28 -8.26 1.41 -4.43
CA GLY A 28 -8.33 0.94 -3.06
C GLY A 28 -8.22 -0.59 -2.95
N CYS A 29 -8.96 -1.33 -3.78
CA CYS A 29 -8.90 -2.80 -3.81
C CYS A 29 -7.49 -3.30 -4.21
N GLY A 30 -6.89 -2.73 -5.26
CA GLY A 30 -5.55 -3.11 -5.70
C GLY A 30 -4.48 -2.81 -4.63
N ALA A 31 -4.55 -1.62 -4.02
CA ALA A 31 -3.66 -1.26 -2.93
C ALA A 31 -3.81 -2.18 -1.72
N HIS A 32 -5.04 -2.56 -1.35
CA HIS A 32 -5.31 -3.44 -0.22
C HIS A 32 -4.80 -4.86 -0.49
N ALA A 33 -5.02 -5.40 -1.69
CA ALA A 33 -4.50 -6.71 -2.05
C ALA A 33 -2.97 -6.76 -1.96
N VAL A 34 -2.28 -5.75 -2.50
CA VAL A 34 -0.81 -5.67 -2.40
C VAL A 34 -0.37 -5.49 -0.95
N HIS A 35 -1.00 -4.58 -0.19
CA HIS A 35 -0.67 -4.33 1.20
C HIS A 35 -0.78 -5.58 2.07
N ASP A 36 -1.93 -6.26 2.01
CA ASP A 36 -2.18 -7.45 2.81
C ASP A 36 -1.27 -8.60 2.41
N GLY A 37 -1.01 -8.76 1.12
CA GLY A 37 -0.05 -9.74 0.62
C GLY A 37 1.37 -9.46 1.09
N LEU A 38 1.82 -8.20 1.05
CA LEU A 38 3.12 -7.79 1.60
C LEU A 38 3.19 -7.99 3.12
N THR A 39 2.09 -7.80 3.84
CA THR A 39 2.04 -8.01 5.30
C THR A 39 2.16 -9.49 5.65
N ASP A 40 1.45 -10.37 4.93
CA ASP A 40 1.37 -11.79 5.27
C ASP A 40 2.54 -12.62 4.71
N VAL A 41 3.18 -12.16 3.63
CA VAL A 41 4.39 -12.83 3.10
C VAL A 41 5.54 -12.85 4.12
N ILE A 42 5.53 -11.96 5.10
CA ILE A 42 6.52 -11.95 6.19
C ILE A 42 6.55 -13.31 6.89
N TYR A 43 5.38 -13.97 7.10
CA TYR A 43 5.33 -15.31 7.71
C TYR A 43 6.04 -16.38 6.89
N VAL A 44 6.07 -16.26 5.58
CA VAL A 44 6.82 -17.16 4.69
C VAL A 44 8.33 -16.88 4.78
N LEU A 45 8.72 -15.61 4.96
CA LEU A 45 10.10 -15.17 4.96
C LEU A 45 10.79 -15.34 6.32
N LEU A 46 10.06 -15.26 7.44
CA LEU A 46 10.64 -15.38 8.78
C LEU A 46 11.46 -16.66 9.00
N PRO A 47 10.98 -17.87 8.66
CA PRO A 47 11.78 -19.09 8.83
C PRO A 47 13.02 -19.11 7.92
N ILE A 48 12.95 -18.50 6.74
CA ILE A 48 14.09 -18.39 5.82
C ILE A 48 15.16 -17.46 6.41
N TRP A 49 14.77 -16.30 6.92
CA TRP A 49 15.70 -15.38 7.59
C TRP A 49 16.26 -15.97 8.87
N GLN A 50 15.43 -16.74 9.62
CA GLN A 50 15.90 -17.47 10.80
C GLN A 50 17.03 -18.43 10.45
N ALA A 51 16.84 -19.26 9.43
CA ALA A 51 17.85 -20.21 8.98
C ALA A 51 19.08 -19.51 8.37
N GLN A 52 18.87 -18.47 7.55
CA GLN A 52 19.93 -17.74 6.86
C GLN A 52 20.88 -17.00 7.80
N PHE A 53 20.36 -16.42 8.88
CA PHE A 53 21.11 -15.56 9.80
C PHE A 53 21.28 -16.14 11.20
N GLY A 54 20.86 -17.39 11.43
CA GLY A 54 20.95 -18.05 12.72
C GLY A 54 20.17 -17.34 13.84
N LEU A 55 18.98 -16.79 13.51
CA LEU A 55 18.21 -16.00 14.45
C LEU A 55 17.54 -16.86 15.52
N SER A 56 17.55 -16.40 16.75
CA SER A 56 16.74 -16.99 17.82
C SER A 56 15.24 -16.75 17.60
N TYR A 57 14.38 -17.55 18.22
CA TYR A 57 12.92 -17.33 18.17
C TYR A 57 12.51 -15.95 18.70
N ALA A 58 13.23 -15.42 19.70
CA ALA A 58 13.00 -14.09 20.23
C ALA A 58 13.28 -13.00 19.17
N GLN A 59 14.35 -13.17 18.38
CA GLN A 59 14.68 -12.25 17.28
C GLN A 59 13.68 -12.33 16.12
N VAL A 60 13.18 -13.54 15.80
CA VAL A 60 12.09 -13.73 14.84
C VAL A 60 10.83 -13.04 15.32
N GLY A 61 10.46 -13.21 16.60
CA GLY A 61 9.34 -12.51 17.23
C GLY A 61 9.51 -10.99 17.22
N LEU A 62 10.74 -10.50 17.48
CA LEU A 62 11.07 -9.07 17.39
C LEU A 62 10.83 -8.52 15.99
N LEU A 63 11.29 -9.20 14.94
CA LEU A 63 11.09 -8.79 13.55
C LEU A 63 9.59 -8.64 13.22
N ARG A 64 8.79 -9.67 13.55
CA ARG A 64 7.34 -9.62 13.28
C ARG A 64 6.63 -8.58 14.14
N GLY A 65 7.00 -8.49 15.41
CA GLY A 65 6.46 -7.51 16.37
C GLY A 65 6.80 -6.08 15.98
N ALA A 66 8.02 -5.82 15.50
CA ALA A 66 8.43 -4.51 15.02
C ALA A 66 7.58 -4.03 13.84
N TYR A 67 7.37 -4.88 12.82
CA TYR A 67 6.47 -4.55 11.70
C TYR A 67 5.05 -4.28 12.18
N ALA A 68 4.46 -5.19 12.95
CA ALA A 68 3.08 -5.08 13.42
C ALA A 68 2.88 -3.88 14.36
N GLY A 69 3.84 -3.65 15.25
CA GLY A 69 3.81 -2.53 16.19
C GLY A 69 3.88 -1.17 15.49
N MET A 70 4.76 -1.03 14.49
CA MET A 70 4.83 0.18 13.66
C MET A 70 3.53 0.38 12.87
N MET A 71 3.03 -0.68 12.22
CA MET A 71 1.79 -0.60 11.46
C MET A 71 0.62 -0.17 12.35
N ALA A 72 0.38 -0.83 13.47
CA ALA A 72 -0.74 -0.53 14.36
C ALA A 72 -0.57 0.83 15.07
N GLY A 73 0.63 1.11 15.60
CA GLY A 73 0.90 2.32 16.37
C GLY A 73 0.81 3.62 15.56
N PHE A 74 1.08 3.56 14.26
CA PHE A 74 1.08 4.75 13.40
C PHE A 74 -0.22 4.97 12.62
N GLN A 75 -1.21 4.07 12.67
CA GLN A 75 -2.49 4.24 11.96
C GLN A 75 -3.23 5.53 12.35
N LEU A 76 -3.28 5.84 13.64
CA LEU A 76 -3.92 7.08 14.12
C LEU A 76 -3.16 8.32 13.67
N LEU A 77 -1.83 8.26 13.69
CA LEU A 77 -0.98 9.37 13.21
C LEU A 77 -1.11 9.55 11.69
N ALA A 78 -1.19 8.47 10.93
CA ALA A 78 -1.44 8.50 9.49
C ALA A 78 -2.77 9.18 9.15
N SER A 79 -3.84 8.87 9.89
CA SER A 79 -5.15 9.52 9.73
C SER A 79 -5.11 11.02 10.02
N ARG A 80 -4.40 11.44 11.08
CA ARG A 80 -4.22 12.85 11.41
C ARG A 80 -3.35 13.59 10.38
N ALA A 81 -2.27 12.94 9.93
CA ALA A 81 -1.39 13.49 8.90
C ALA A 81 -2.12 13.67 7.56
N ALA A 82 -3.08 12.78 7.24
CA ALA A 82 -3.90 12.87 6.04
C ALA A 82 -4.74 14.15 5.96
N ALA A 83 -5.19 14.67 7.10
CA ALA A 83 -5.91 15.94 7.15
C ALA A 83 -5.04 17.13 6.73
N ARG A 84 -3.71 17.05 6.95
CA ARG A 84 -2.76 18.12 6.64
C ARG A 84 -2.10 17.98 5.27
N TRP A 85 -1.70 16.76 4.89
CA TRP A 85 -0.88 16.51 3.70
C TRP A 85 -1.65 15.87 2.54
N GLY A 86 -2.92 15.55 2.75
CA GLY A 86 -3.76 14.88 1.79
C GLY A 86 -3.68 13.34 1.92
N ARG A 87 -4.84 12.73 1.95
CA ARG A 87 -5.02 11.27 2.10
C ARG A 87 -4.37 10.49 0.97
N GLU A 88 -4.57 10.96 -0.26
CA GLU A 88 -4.12 10.35 -1.49
C GLU A 88 -2.58 10.29 -1.54
N ARG A 89 -1.93 11.39 -1.22
CA ARG A 89 -0.45 11.48 -1.18
C ARG A 89 0.15 10.55 -0.14
N LEU A 90 -0.46 10.49 1.06
CA LEU A 90 0.01 9.61 2.12
C LEU A 90 -0.21 8.13 1.80
N LEU A 91 -1.32 7.77 1.16
CA LEU A 91 -1.59 6.40 0.73
C LEU A 91 -0.54 5.94 -0.30
N VAL A 92 -0.25 6.77 -1.30
CA VAL A 92 0.80 6.51 -2.30
C VAL A 92 2.18 6.44 -1.64
N GLY A 93 2.52 7.44 -0.81
CA GLY A 93 3.81 7.50 -0.12
C GLY A 93 4.05 6.32 0.82
N GLY A 94 3.02 5.92 1.58
CA GLY A 94 3.09 4.75 2.45
C GLY A 94 3.26 3.45 1.68
N THR A 95 2.55 3.28 0.56
CA THR A 95 2.70 2.11 -0.32
C THR A 95 4.11 2.08 -0.95
N ALA A 96 4.63 3.23 -1.38
CA ALA A 96 5.99 3.33 -1.89
C ALA A 96 7.03 3.01 -0.81
N LEU A 97 6.85 3.52 0.42
CA LEU A 97 7.74 3.23 1.55
C LEU A 97 7.75 1.73 1.89
N ALA A 98 6.60 1.07 1.86
CA ALA A 98 6.52 -0.39 2.03
C ALA A 98 7.31 -1.11 0.93
N GLY A 99 7.18 -0.70 -0.35
CA GLY A 99 7.97 -1.25 -1.45
C GLY A 99 9.48 -1.06 -1.26
N LEU A 100 9.92 0.16 -0.89
CA LEU A 100 11.33 0.46 -0.59
C LEU A 100 11.85 -0.37 0.59
N ALA A 101 11.04 -0.59 1.61
CA ALA A 101 11.37 -1.44 2.74
C ALA A 101 11.68 -2.89 2.32
N TYR A 102 10.89 -3.45 1.40
CA TYR A 102 11.16 -4.77 0.84
C TYR A 102 12.42 -4.79 -0.05
N LEU A 103 12.71 -3.74 -0.82
CA LEU A 103 13.99 -3.64 -1.54
C LEU A 103 15.18 -3.65 -0.57
N LEU A 104 15.06 -2.90 0.55
CA LEU A 104 16.08 -2.90 1.60
C LEU A 104 16.22 -4.28 2.26
N ALA A 105 15.10 -4.94 2.57
CA ALA A 105 15.09 -6.28 3.15
C ALA A 105 15.78 -7.30 2.22
N GLY A 106 15.64 -7.18 0.90
CA GLY A 106 16.33 -8.01 -0.09
C GLY A 106 17.86 -7.88 -0.05
N GLN A 107 18.37 -6.73 0.43
CA GLN A 107 19.81 -6.48 0.60
C GLN A 107 20.33 -6.80 2.02
N ALA A 108 19.47 -7.33 2.90
CA ALA A 108 19.84 -7.55 4.29
C ALA A 108 21.02 -8.53 4.44
N GLY A 109 22.03 -8.10 5.20
CA GLY A 109 23.15 -8.94 5.62
C GLY A 109 22.98 -9.53 7.03
N GLY A 110 21.85 -9.26 7.72
CA GLY A 110 21.59 -9.73 9.07
C GLY A 110 20.40 -9.04 9.74
N LEU A 111 20.22 -9.33 11.03
CA LEU A 111 19.08 -8.89 11.84
C LEU A 111 18.86 -7.37 11.80
N ALA A 112 19.93 -6.58 11.92
CA ALA A 112 19.79 -5.11 12.03
C ALA A 112 19.14 -4.49 10.78
N VAL A 113 19.56 -4.89 9.58
CA VAL A 113 18.98 -4.39 8.33
C VAL A 113 17.55 -4.89 8.14
N LEU A 114 17.28 -6.16 8.49
CA LEU A 114 15.89 -6.68 8.48
C LEU A 114 15.00 -5.89 9.43
N LEU A 115 15.47 -5.60 10.64
CA LEU A 115 14.71 -4.85 11.63
C LEU A 115 14.37 -3.44 11.11
N VAL A 116 15.34 -2.71 10.57
CA VAL A 116 15.12 -1.39 9.97
C VAL A 116 14.13 -1.47 8.81
N ALA A 117 14.32 -2.44 7.91
CA ALA A 117 13.42 -2.65 6.79
C ALA A 117 11.98 -2.91 7.25
N LEU A 118 11.78 -3.80 8.24
CA LEU A 118 10.44 -4.12 8.74
C LEU A 118 9.80 -2.96 9.53
N LEU A 119 10.58 -2.15 10.25
CA LEU A 119 10.08 -0.92 10.87
C LEU A 119 9.60 0.07 9.80
N LEU A 120 10.37 0.30 8.74
CA LEU A 120 9.97 1.17 7.63
C LEU A 120 8.77 0.59 6.87
N GLY A 121 8.74 -0.72 6.64
CA GLY A 121 7.63 -1.41 6.02
C GLY A 121 6.34 -1.27 6.81
N GLY A 122 6.39 -1.47 8.14
CA GLY A 122 5.26 -1.28 9.04
C GLY A 122 4.77 0.18 9.08
N LEU A 123 5.71 1.14 9.08
CA LEU A 123 5.37 2.56 8.98
C LEU A 123 4.62 2.88 7.67
N GLY A 124 5.12 2.41 6.53
CA GLY A 124 4.43 2.56 5.24
C GLY A 124 3.05 1.89 5.25
N ALA A 125 2.97 0.68 5.78
CA ALA A 125 1.75 -0.11 5.91
C ALA A 125 0.67 0.57 6.78
N SER A 126 1.05 1.40 7.76
CA SER A 126 0.13 2.08 8.67
C SER A 126 -0.87 3.01 7.96
N THR A 127 -0.55 3.46 6.76
CA THR A 127 -1.41 4.38 5.98
C THR A 127 -2.55 3.66 5.28
N GLN A 128 -2.41 2.38 4.99
CA GLN A 128 -3.27 1.66 4.05
C GLN A 128 -4.72 1.56 4.52
N HIS A 129 -4.97 0.90 5.65
CA HIS A 129 -6.34 0.65 6.10
C HIS A 129 -7.15 1.93 6.35
N PRO A 130 -6.66 2.91 7.13
CA PRO A 130 -7.45 4.09 7.42
C PRO A 130 -7.69 4.98 6.20
N LEU A 131 -6.70 5.09 5.30
CA LEU A 131 -6.81 6.02 4.19
C LEU A 131 -7.53 5.44 2.98
N ALA A 132 -7.30 4.16 2.65
CA ALA A 132 -7.98 3.51 1.53
C ALA A 132 -9.48 3.28 1.82
N SER A 133 -9.82 2.82 3.03
CA SER A 133 -11.24 2.65 3.41
C SER A 133 -11.99 3.99 3.43
N SER A 134 -11.38 5.05 3.97
CA SER A 134 -11.94 6.40 3.95
C SER A 134 -12.13 6.92 2.51
N LEU A 135 -11.17 6.69 1.60
CA LEU A 135 -11.28 7.06 0.19
C LEU A 135 -12.50 6.40 -0.47
N ILE A 136 -12.70 5.10 -0.22
CA ILE A 136 -13.83 4.35 -0.77
C ILE A 136 -15.15 4.84 -0.17
N THR A 137 -15.20 5.05 1.15
CA THR A 137 -16.39 5.53 1.85
C THR A 137 -16.86 6.86 1.27
N ASP A 138 -15.98 7.88 1.27
CA ASP A 138 -16.34 9.23 0.82
C ASP A 138 -16.81 9.26 -0.64
N THR A 139 -16.18 8.48 -1.52
CA THR A 139 -16.56 8.45 -2.94
C THR A 139 -17.87 7.71 -3.21
N HIS A 140 -18.33 6.85 -2.29
CA HIS A 140 -19.56 6.06 -2.46
C HIS A 140 -20.74 6.59 -1.62
N GLU A 141 -20.51 7.50 -0.67
CA GLU A 141 -21.51 7.98 0.26
C GLU A 141 -22.70 8.65 -0.46
N ALA A 142 -22.44 9.58 -1.40
CA ALA A 142 -23.47 10.29 -2.14
C ALA A 142 -24.24 9.42 -3.15
N GLY A 143 -23.66 8.33 -3.64
CA GLY A 143 -24.27 7.44 -4.66
C GLY A 143 -24.83 6.13 -4.09
N GLY A 144 -24.72 5.91 -2.79
CA GLY A 144 -25.05 4.64 -2.16
C GLY A 144 -24.02 3.55 -2.46
N GLY A 145 -24.15 2.39 -1.80
CA GLY A 145 -23.30 1.23 -2.08
C GLY A 145 -21.99 1.18 -1.28
N VAL A 146 -21.78 2.02 -0.27
CA VAL A 146 -20.60 2.01 0.62
C VAL A 146 -20.32 0.62 1.18
N LYS A 147 -21.37 -0.06 1.69
CA LYS A 147 -21.24 -1.41 2.27
C LYS A 147 -20.70 -2.42 1.25
N GLN A 148 -21.21 -2.38 0.02
CA GLN A 148 -20.77 -3.26 -1.06
C GLN A 148 -19.31 -2.95 -1.48
N ALA A 149 -18.97 -1.66 -1.61
CA ALA A 149 -17.63 -1.22 -1.96
C ALA A 149 -16.59 -1.65 -0.90
N LEU A 150 -16.89 -1.47 0.39
CA LEU A 150 -16.05 -1.92 1.49
C LEU A 150 -15.95 -3.46 1.57
N SER A 151 -17.02 -4.19 1.23
CA SER A 151 -16.96 -5.65 1.12
C SER A 151 -16.02 -6.10 0.02
N GLN A 152 -16.05 -5.48 -1.16
CA GLN A 152 -15.11 -5.76 -2.25
C GLN A 152 -13.66 -5.40 -1.86
N TYR A 153 -13.47 -4.28 -1.18
CA TYR A 153 -12.19 -3.87 -0.64
C TYR A 153 -11.61 -4.91 0.33
N ASN A 154 -12.39 -5.37 1.32
CA ASN A 154 -11.95 -6.40 2.26
C ASN A 154 -11.64 -7.72 1.54
N PHE A 155 -12.51 -8.17 0.64
CA PHE A 155 -12.29 -9.38 -0.15
C PHE A 155 -11.01 -9.32 -1.00
N SER A 156 -10.67 -8.15 -1.55
CA SER A 156 -9.42 -7.98 -2.29
C SER A 156 -8.19 -8.17 -1.41
N GLY A 157 -8.24 -7.73 -0.14
CA GLY A 157 -7.18 -8.01 0.85
C GLY A 157 -7.00 -9.50 1.09
N ASP A 158 -8.10 -10.26 1.26
CA ASP A 158 -8.04 -11.71 1.47
C ASP A 158 -7.45 -12.45 0.26
N ILE A 159 -7.73 -11.97 -0.96
CA ILE A 159 -7.06 -12.47 -2.18
C ILE A 159 -5.55 -12.19 -2.08
N GLY A 160 -5.14 -10.98 -1.70
CA GLY A 160 -3.74 -10.60 -1.57
C GLY A 160 -2.98 -11.45 -0.55
N LYS A 161 -3.57 -11.69 0.63
CA LYS A 161 -3.03 -12.57 1.69
C LYS A 161 -2.80 -14.00 1.23
N THR A 162 -3.60 -14.48 0.31
CA THR A 162 -3.49 -15.83 -0.21
C THR A 162 -2.52 -15.93 -1.38
N LEU A 163 -2.68 -15.05 -2.38
CA LEU A 163 -1.94 -15.15 -3.63
C LEU A 163 -0.47 -14.75 -3.48
N ILE A 164 -0.16 -13.64 -2.81
CA ILE A 164 1.22 -13.13 -2.75
C ILE A 164 2.13 -14.07 -1.95
N PRO A 165 1.77 -14.50 -0.72
CA PRO A 165 2.58 -15.50 -0.01
C PRO A 165 2.69 -16.83 -0.74
N GLY A 166 1.59 -17.29 -1.37
CA GLY A 166 1.59 -18.52 -2.17
C GLY A 166 2.53 -18.45 -3.36
N LEU A 167 2.49 -17.37 -4.14
CA LEU A 167 3.40 -17.14 -5.27
C LEU A 167 4.86 -17.03 -4.82
N ILE A 168 5.13 -16.33 -3.73
CA ILE A 168 6.50 -16.24 -3.18
C ILE A 168 6.97 -17.60 -2.69
N GLY A 169 6.12 -18.40 -2.04
CA GLY A 169 6.45 -19.78 -1.66
C GLY A 169 6.88 -20.63 -2.87
N LEU A 170 6.19 -20.50 -4.01
CA LEU A 170 6.58 -21.16 -5.26
C LEU A 170 7.88 -20.60 -5.85
N LEU A 171 8.05 -19.28 -5.86
CA LEU A 171 9.26 -18.64 -6.38
C LEU A 171 10.52 -19.04 -5.58
N LEU A 172 10.40 -19.20 -4.27
CA LEU A 172 11.49 -19.63 -3.40
C LEU A 172 12.04 -21.02 -3.74
N ALA A 173 11.30 -21.84 -4.48
CA ALA A 173 11.79 -23.12 -4.99
C ALA A 173 12.73 -22.98 -6.20
N VAL A 174 12.71 -21.85 -6.90
CA VAL A 174 13.44 -21.65 -8.17
C VAL A 174 14.40 -20.45 -8.18
N ILE A 175 14.19 -19.46 -7.31
CA ILE A 175 15.05 -18.29 -7.18
C ILE A 175 15.41 -18.03 -5.72
N SER A 176 16.48 -17.25 -5.50
CA SER A 176 16.93 -16.91 -4.15
C SER A 176 15.87 -16.09 -3.40
N TRP A 177 15.85 -16.21 -2.07
CA TRP A 177 14.97 -15.39 -1.24
C TRP A 177 15.21 -13.90 -1.41
N ARG A 178 16.46 -13.48 -1.68
CA ARG A 178 16.80 -12.08 -1.96
C ARG A 178 16.11 -11.56 -3.22
N ALA A 179 16.14 -12.34 -4.29
CA ALA A 179 15.45 -12.02 -5.53
C ALA A 179 13.92 -11.95 -5.33
N SER A 180 13.35 -12.93 -4.61
CA SER A 180 11.92 -12.97 -4.29
C SER A 180 11.48 -11.73 -3.48
N VAL A 181 12.26 -11.33 -2.47
CA VAL A 181 11.99 -10.15 -1.65
C VAL A 181 12.16 -8.85 -2.46
N THR A 182 13.15 -8.79 -3.36
CA THR A 182 13.32 -7.65 -4.27
C THR A 182 12.12 -7.50 -5.21
N LEU A 183 11.59 -8.62 -5.74
CA LEU A 183 10.35 -8.59 -6.55
C LEU A 183 9.15 -8.06 -5.77
N LEU A 184 9.02 -8.40 -4.48
CA LEU A 184 7.98 -7.80 -3.62
C LEU A 184 8.15 -6.29 -3.49
N GLY A 185 9.37 -5.81 -3.34
CA GLY A 185 9.66 -4.38 -3.30
C GLY A 185 9.27 -3.68 -4.60
N VAL A 186 9.62 -4.27 -5.76
CA VAL A 186 9.21 -3.77 -7.08
C VAL A 186 7.69 -3.76 -7.21
N LEU A 187 7.01 -4.83 -6.80
CA LEU A 187 5.54 -4.90 -6.78
C LEU A 187 4.93 -3.74 -5.96
N GLY A 188 5.46 -3.47 -4.77
CA GLY A 188 5.03 -2.36 -3.92
C GLY A 188 5.21 -1.00 -4.60
N LEU A 189 6.34 -0.77 -5.29
CA LEU A 189 6.58 0.47 -6.02
C LEU A 189 5.68 0.60 -7.26
N LEU A 190 5.44 -0.48 -7.99
CA LEU A 190 4.50 -0.48 -9.11
C LEU A 190 3.07 -0.19 -8.63
N ALA A 191 2.66 -0.76 -7.49
CA ALA A 191 1.37 -0.47 -6.87
C ALA A 191 1.26 1.02 -6.47
N ALA A 192 2.31 1.61 -5.90
CA ALA A 192 2.34 3.03 -5.56
C ALA A 192 2.23 3.92 -6.81
N GLY A 193 2.94 3.57 -7.90
CA GLY A 193 2.84 4.27 -9.18
C GLY A 193 1.44 4.16 -9.79
N LEU A 194 0.83 2.99 -9.74
CA LEU A 194 -0.53 2.78 -10.21
C LEU A 194 -1.56 3.57 -9.37
N LEU A 195 -1.39 3.60 -8.05
CA LEU A 195 -2.22 4.42 -7.15
C LEU A 195 -2.12 5.90 -7.52
N TRP A 196 -0.92 6.41 -7.71
CA TRP A 196 -0.69 7.79 -8.12
C TRP A 196 -1.43 8.14 -9.41
N TRP A 197 -1.46 7.22 -10.37
CA TRP A 197 -2.13 7.42 -11.65
C TRP A 197 -3.66 7.26 -11.55
N LEU A 198 -4.16 6.32 -10.74
CA LEU A 198 -5.60 6.02 -10.63
C LEU A 198 -6.35 7.01 -9.74
N ILE A 199 -5.74 7.46 -8.65
CA ILE A 199 -6.43 8.33 -7.68
C ILE A 199 -6.49 9.75 -8.24
N PRO A 200 -7.70 10.30 -8.47
CA PRO A 200 -7.84 11.69 -8.93
C PRO A 200 -7.22 12.66 -7.92
N ALA A 201 -6.43 13.61 -8.42
CA ALA A 201 -5.98 14.72 -7.57
C ALA A 201 -7.21 15.43 -6.99
N ARG A 202 -7.18 15.69 -5.68
CA ARG A 202 -8.22 16.49 -5.03
C ARG A 202 -8.15 17.88 -5.64
N THR A 203 -9.21 18.32 -6.33
CA THR A 203 -9.39 19.74 -6.64
C THR A 203 -9.65 20.43 -5.31
N GLU A 204 -8.66 21.18 -4.82
CA GLU A 204 -8.84 22.06 -3.68
C GLU A 204 -9.93 23.08 -4.05
N GLY A 205 -11.10 22.93 -3.45
CA GLY A 205 -12.18 23.91 -3.49
C GLY A 205 -12.12 24.81 -2.26
#